data_6d9a42bff000e44ac9c98505fbe41273
#
_entry.id   6d9a42bff000e44ac9c98505fbe41273
#
_cell.length_a   1.000
_cell.length_b   1.000
_cell.length_c   1.000
_cell.angle_alpha   90.00
_cell.angle_beta   90.00
_cell.angle_gamma   90.00
#
_symmetry.space_group_name_H-M   'P 1'
#
loop_
_entity.id
_entity.type
_entity.pdbx_description
1 polymer ?
#
loop_
_entity_poly.entity_id
_entity_poly.type
_entity_poly.pdbx_seq_one_letter_code
_entity_poly.pdbx_strand_id
1 'polypeptide(L)'
;MNLILLGAPGAGKGTQAEVISEHLHIPTVSTGNIIREALKNGTEMGHKAKEFIDSGRLVPDEVVIGIIRERLAQPDCQNGFILDGFPRTIPQAEALDRMGTAIDRVINIEVADEDITRRVSGRRVCPGCGNTYHLDYKRPQKEGVCDKCGDTLVQRRDDRPETVRERLQVYHEQTEPLKRYYAAAGKLVMVEGQDEVEDTTRLTLEALDGIEPLSPT
;
A
#
# COMPACT_ATOMS: atom_id res chain seq x y z
N MET A 1 -2.28 15.37 -8.01
CA MET A 1 -3.33 14.62 -7.27
C MET A 1 -2.67 13.79 -6.19
N ASN A 2 -3.18 13.85 -4.96
CA ASN A 2 -2.65 13.11 -3.81
C ASN A 2 -3.65 12.04 -3.38
N LEU A 3 -3.24 10.78 -3.46
CA LEU A 3 -4.11 9.62 -3.26
C LEU A 3 -3.65 8.78 -2.07
N ILE A 4 -4.61 8.14 -1.42
CA ILE A 4 -4.35 7.08 -0.43
C ILE A 4 -5.02 5.80 -0.92
N LEU A 5 -4.30 4.68 -0.83
CA LEU A 5 -4.86 3.34 -1.03
C LEU A 5 -5.04 2.67 0.32
N LEU A 6 -6.30 2.37 0.65
CA LEU A 6 -6.69 1.56 1.81
C LEU A 6 -7.12 0.16 1.38
N GLY A 7 -7.18 -0.74 2.33
CA GLY A 7 -7.61 -2.13 2.17
C GLY A 7 -6.72 -3.09 2.95
N ALA A 8 -7.19 -4.29 3.17
CA ALA A 8 -6.51 -5.33 3.93
C ALA A 8 -5.12 -5.70 3.33
N PRO A 9 -4.20 -6.26 4.12
CA PRO A 9 -2.94 -6.79 3.59
C PRO A 9 -3.24 -7.87 2.54
N GLY A 10 -2.72 -7.69 1.32
CA GLY A 10 -3.03 -8.63 0.21
C GLY A 10 -4.21 -8.25 -0.68
N ALA A 11 -4.95 -7.17 -0.39
CA ALA A 11 -6.08 -6.71 -1.21
C ALA A 11 -5.71 -6.23 -2.64
N GLY A 12 -4.41 -6.14 -2.98
CA GLY A 12 -3.98 -5.71 -4.31
C GLY A 12 -3.53 -4.24 -4.39
N LYS A 13 -3.48 -3.51 -3.27
CA LYS A 13 -3.09 -2.08 -3.23
C LYS A 13 -1.83 -1.74 -4.04
N GLY A 14 -0.75 -2.50 -3.85
CA GLY A 14 0.50 -2.25 -4.56
C GLY A 14 0.40 -2.44 -6.07
N THR A 15 -0.42 -3.38 -6.54
CA THR A 15 -0.70 -3.59 -7.97
C THR A 15 -1.47 -2.40 -8.54
N GLN A 16 -2.50 -1.93 -7.84
CA GLN A 16 -3.27 -0.78 -8.28
C GLN A 16 -2.45 0.52 -8.18
N ALA A 17 -1.59 0.66 -7.16
CA ALA A 17 -0.67 1.79 -7.04
C ALA A 17 0.27 1.90 -8.24
N GLU A 18 0.78 0.77 -8.77
CA GLU A 18 1.63 0.74 -9.96
C GLU A 18 0.88 1.27 -11.19
N VAL A 19 -0.34 0.77 -11.43
CA VAL A 19 -1.19 1.20 -12.55
C VAL A 19 -1.56 2.69 -12.46
N ILE A 20 -2.01 3.13 -11.27
CA ILE A 20 -2.37 4.54 -11.06
C ILE A 20 -1.14 5.45 -11.23
N SER A 21 0.02 5.02 -10.73
CA SER A 21 1.28 5.76 -10.86
C SER A 21 1.68 5.95 -12.33
N GLU A 22 1.53 4.92 -13.15
CA GLU A 22 1.76 5.01 -14.59
C GLU A 22 0.73 5.88 -15.30
N HIS A 23 -0.54 5.78 -14.93
CA HIS A 23 -1.63 6.55 -15.53
C HIS A 23 -1.55 8.05 -15.22
N LEU A 24 -1.27 8.41 -13.96
CA LEU A 24 -1.23 9.79 -13.48
C LEU A 24 0.17 10.42 -13.49
N HIS A 25 1.22 9.65 -13.79
CA HIS A 25 2.62 10.08 -13.74
C HIS A 25 3.05 10.67 -12.38
N ILE A 26 2.56 10.06 -11.28
CA ILE A 26 2.90 10.45 -9.90
C ILE A 26 3.55 9.28 -9.16
N PRO A 27 4.48 9.54 -8.22
CA PRO A 27 5.20 8.48 -7.51
C PRO A 27 4.31 7.74 -6.52
N THR A 28 4.59 6.44 -6.35
CA THR A 28 4.06 5.65 -5.23
C THR A 28 4.98 5.73 -4.03
N VAL A 29 4.43 6.12 -2.89
CA VAL A 29 5.10 6.13 -1.58
C VAL A 29 4.58 4.94 -0.77
N SER A 30 5.32 3.84 -0.81
CA SER A 30 4.98 2.62 -0.07
C SER A 30 5.82 2.52 1.21
N THR A 31 5.18 2.73 2.38
CA THR A 31 5.84 2.59 3.69
C THR A 31 6.46 1.22 3.89
N GLY A 32 5.76 0.18 3.44
CA GLY A 32 6.26 -1.19 3.52
C GLY A 32 7.55 -1.40 2.72
N ASN A 33 7.67 -0.80 1.54
CA ASN A 33 8.89 -0.89 0.73
C ASN A 33 10.03 -0.10 1.36
N ILE A 34 9.78 1.13 1.81
CA ILE A 34 10.79 1.98 2.47
C ILE A 34 11.38 1.27 3.69
N ILE A 35 10.53 0.70 4.54
CA ILE A 35 10.99 0.02 5.76
C ILE A 35 11.75 -1.27 5.41
N ARG A 36 11.33 -2.04 4.41
CA ARG A 36 12.06 -3.24 3.97
C ARG A 36 13.41 -2.90 3.34
N GLU A 37 13.50 -1.81 2.60
CA GLU A 37 14.75 -1.30 2.07
C GLU A 37 15.69 -0.85 3.19
N ALA A 38 15.20 -0.13 4.18
CA ALA A 38 15.96 0.25 5.36
C ALA A 38 16.47 -0.98 6.14
N LEU A 39 15.67 -2.03 6.24
CA LEU A 39 16.06 -3.30 6.83
C LEU A 39 17.17 -4.00 6.01
N LYS A 40 17.03 -4.04 4.68
CA LYS A 40 18.02 -4.63 3.77
C LYS A 40 19.36 -3.89 3.85
N ASN A 41 19.31 -2.58 3.98
CA ASN A 41 20.50 -1.72 4.11
C ASN A 41 21.07 -1.68 5.54
N GLY A 42 20.49 -2.41 6.49
CA GLY A 42 20.99 -2.51 7.87
C GLY A 42 20.91 -1.19 8.65
N THR A 43 19.97 -0.31 8.32
CA THR A 43 19.81 0.96 9.04
C THR A 43 19.23 0.73 10.44
N GLU A 44 19.49 1.66 11.37
CA GLU A 44 18.94 1.62 12.74
C GLU A 44 17.40 1.55 12.71
N MET A 45 16.76 2.33 11.84
CA MET A 45 15.31 2.30 11.63
C MET A 45 14.83 0.94 11.14
N GLY A 46 15.52 0.34 10.16
CA GLY A 46 15.21 -1.00 9.66
C GLY A 46 15.28 -2.06 10.76
N HIS A 47 16.33 -2.03 11.59
CA HIS A 47 16.45 -2.94 12.72
C HIS A 47 15.34 -2.78 13.74
N LYS A 48 14.97 -1.56 14.11
CA LYS A 48 13.86 -1.27 15.03
C LYS A 48 12.50 -1.75 14.48
N ALA A 49 12.27 -1.61 13.18
CA ALA A 49 11.03 -2.02 12.54
C ALA A 49 10.89 -3.54 12.34
N LYS A 50 12.01 -4.28 12.35
CA LYS A 50 12.05 -5.71 12.00
C LYS A 50 11.11 -6.57 12.83
N GLU A 51 11.12 -6.42 14.15
CA GLU A 51 10.29 -7.21 15.06
C GLU A 51 8.79 -7.02 14.79
N PHE A 52 8.39 -5.80 14.51
CA PHE A 52 6.98 -5.48 14.18
C PHE A 52 6.56 -6.12 12.86
N ILE A 53 7.41 -6.05 11.82
CA ILE A 53 7.13 -6.64 10.51
C ILE A 53 7.03 -8.16 10.62
N ASP A 54 8.01 -8.80 11.25
CA ASP A 54 8.08 -10.27 11.37
C ASP A 54 6.91 -10.83 12.18
N SER A 55 6.34 -10.07 13.13
CA SER A 55 5.17 -10.43 13.93
C SER A 55 3.83 -9.97 13.35
N GLY A 56 3.81 -9.26 12.23
CA GLY A 56 2.57 -8.74 11.61
C GLY A 56 1.98 -7.50 12.28
N ARG A 57 2.65 -6.97 13.32
CA ARG A 57 2.25 -5.74 14.02
C ARG A 57 2.64 -4.48 13.24
N LEU A 58 2.00 -3.34 13.57
CA LEU A 58 2.39 -2.06 13.01
C LEU A 58 3.67 -1.52 13.67
N VAL A 59 4.52 -0.92 12.87
CA VAL A 59 5.65 -0.10 13.37
C VAL A 59 5.07 1.12 14.09
N PRO A 60 5.69 1.59 15.20
CA PRO A 60 5.18 2.74 15.96
C PRO A 60 4.88 3.95 15.08
N ASP A 61 3.76 4.62 15.35
CA ASP A 61 3.25 5.74 14.53
C ASP A 61 4.28 6.84 14.31
N GLU A 62 5.00 7.22 15.35
CA GLU A 62 6.03 8.27 15.29
C GLU A 62 7.12 7.98 14.26
N VAL A 63 7.55 6.72 14.18
CA VAL A 63 8.56 6.28 13.22
C VAL A 63 8.02 6.38 11.79
N VAL A 64 6.80 5.86 11.57
CA VAL A 64 6.17 5.88 10.24
C VAL A 64 5.84 7.29 9.78
N ILE A 65 5.34 8.14 10.69
CA ILE A 65 5.07 9.57 10.42
C ILE A 65 6.35 10.30 10.03
N GLY A 66 7.47 10.05 10.72
CA GLY A 66 8.77 10.60 10.38
C GLY A 66 9.20 10.25 8.96
N ILE A 67 9.14 8.97 8.61
CA ILE A 67 9.46 8.45 7.27
C ILE A 67 8.62 9.14 6.19
N ILE A 68 7.31 9.24 6.42
CA ILE A 68 6.39 9.85 5.44
C ILE A 68 6.69 11.33 5.27
N ARG A 69 6.93 12.06 6.35
CA ARG A 69 7.27 13.49 6.29
C ARG A 69 8.52 13.72 5.43
N GLU A 70 9.58 12.97 5.66
CA GLU A 70 10.82 13.07 4.90
C GLU A 70 10.60 12.71 3.42
N ARG A 71 9.82 11.66 3.15
CA ARG A 71 9.55 11.21 1.78
C ARG A 71 8.69 12.18 0.99
N LEU A 72 7.65 12.75 1.58
CA LEU A 72 6.77 13.73 0.93
C LEU A 72 7.46 15.08 0.67
N ALA A 73 8.54 15.39 1.37
CA ALA A 73 9.36 16.57 1.11
C ALA A 73 10.24 16.45 -0.15
N GLN A 74 10.35 15.26 -0.76
CA GLN A 74 11.16 15.06 -1.95
C GLN A 74 10.52 15.73 -3.19
N PRO A 75 11.33 16.22 -4.14
CA PRO A 75 10.84 16.97 -5.29
C PRO A 75 9.83 16.23 -6.17
N ASP A 76 9.97 14.90 -6.29
CA ASP A 76 9.07 14.07 -7.11
C ASP A 76 7.64 13.97 -6.56
N CYS A 77 7.43 14.28 -5.27
CA CYS A 77 6.09 14.30 -4.65
C CYS A 77 5.35 15.64 -4.81
N GLN A 78 5.99 16.67 -5.37
CA GLN A 78 5.39 18.01 -5.47
C GLN A 78 4.18 18.07 -6.42
N ASN A 79 4.17 17.24 -7.46
CA ASN A 79 3.08 17.19 -8.44
C ASN A 79 1.98 16.18 -8.10
N GLY A 80 2.09 15.54 -6.93
CA GLY A 80 1.19 14.52 -6.44
C GLY A 80 1.89 13.23 -6.08
N PHE A 81 1.16 12.33 -5.42
CA PHE A 81 1.70 11.04 -4.97
C PHE A 81 0.56 10.07 -4.63
N ILE A 82 0.92 8.80 -4.49
CA ILE A 82 0.05 7.72 -3.99
C ILE A 82 0.66 7.20 -2.71
N LEU A 83 -0.09 7.24 -1.60
CA LEU A 83 0.30 6.59 -0.34
C LEU A 83 -0.20 5.14 -0.31
N ASP A 84 0.71 4.17 -0.27
CA ASP A 84 0.40 2.76 -0.06
C ASP A 84 0.91 2.30 1.30
N GLY A 85 -0.03 1.86 2.14
CA GLY A 85 0.24 1.39 3.50
C GLY A 85 0.47 2.50 4.52
N PHE A 86 0.03 3.71 4.25
CA PHE A 86 -0.08 4.84 5.16
C PHE A 86 -1.26 5.73 4.74
N PRO A 87 -2.07 6.27 5.69
CA PRO A 87 -2.04 5.92 7.11
C PRO A 87 -2.58 4.50 7.39
N ARG A 88 -2.25 3.95 8.56
CA ARG A 88 -2.81 2.69 9.06
C ARG A 88 -3.51 2.83 10.40
N THR A 89 -3.43 4.01 11.02
CA THR A 89 -4.09 4.34 12.29
C THR A 89 -4.69 5.74 12.20
N ILE A 90 -5.66 6.03 13.07
CA ILE A 90 -6.26 7.38 13.15
C ILE A 90 -5.19 8.43 13.52
N PRO A 91 -4.28 8.20 14.51
CA PRO A 91 -3.21 9.15 14.79
C PRO A 91 -2.30 9.47 13.59
N GLN A 92 -2.05 8.47 12.70
CA GLN A 92 -1.30 8.70 11.47
C GLN A 92 -2.08 9.58 10.49
N ALA A 93 -3.40 9.36 10.32
CA ALA A 93 -4.25 10.19 9.46
C ALA A 93 -4.30 11.65 9.95
N GLU A 94 -4.49 11.85 11.24
CA GLU A 94 -4.45 13.18 11.85
C GLU A 94 -3.08 13.86 11.71
N ALA A 95 -1.99 13.08 11.78
CA ALA A 95 -0.65 13.63 11.57
C ALA A 95 -0.46 14.07 10.10
N LEU A 96 -1.01 13.31 9.14
CA LEU A 96 -1.00 13.69 7.72
C LEU A 96 -1.78 15.00 7.48
N ASP A 97 -2.95 15.15 8.09
CA ASP A 97 -3.72 16.39 8.01
C ASP A 97 -2.95 17.59 8.60
N ARG A 98 -2.26 17.39 9.73
CA ARG A 98 -1.40 18.43 10.35
C ARG A 98 -0.17 18.81 9.52
N MET A 99 0.26 17.97 8.58
CA MET A 99 1.33 18.32 7.64
C MET A 99 0.86 19.32 6.57
N GLY A 100 -0.43 19.64 6.51
CA GLY A 100 -1.01 20.53 5.49
C GLY A 100 -1.08 19.90 4.10
N THR A 101 -0.92 18.59 4.00
CA THR A 101 -0.98 17.87 2.74
C THR A 101 -2.44 17.56 2.41
N ALA A 102 -2.99 18.24 1.42
CA ALA A 102 -4.33 17.96 0.94
C ALA A 102 -4.38 16.59 0.26
N ILE A 103 -5.23 15.69 0.76
CA ILE A 103 -5.55 14.41 0.11
C ILE A 103 -6.81 14.59 -0.72
N ASP A 104 -6.71 14.29 -2.01
CA ASP A 104 -7.84 14.43 -2.94
C ASP A 104 -8.83 13.27 -2.82
N ARG A 105 -8.33 12.03 -2.78
CA ARG A 105 -9.17 10.83 -2.66
C ARG A 105 -8.46 9.72 -1.89
N VAL A 106 -9.29 8.86 -1.31
CA VAL A 106 -8.91 7.64 -0.62
C VAL A 106 -9.66 6.49 -1.25
N ILE A 107 -8.95 5.61 -1.94
CA ILE A 107 -9.53 4.43 -2.59
C ILE A 107 -9.34 3.25 -1.66
N ASN A 108 -10.43 2.67 -1.20
CA ASN A 108 -10.41 1.44 -0.43
C ASN A 108 -10.72 0.25 -1.32
N ILE A 109 -9.78 -0.70 -1.41
CA ILE A 109 -9.97 -1.97 -2.12
C ILE A 109 -10.48 -2.99 -1.10
N GLU A 110 -11.75 -3.36 -1.25
CA GLU A 110 -12.43 -4.32 -0.35
C GLU A 110 -12.25 -5.75 -0.89
N VAL A 111 -11.80 -6.64 -0.03
CA VAL A 111 -11.61 -8.07 -0.35
C VAL A 111 -11.91 -8.89 0.91
N ALA A 112 -12.62 -9.99 0.78
CA ALA A 112 -12.94 -10.88 1.90
C ALA A 112 -11.68 -11.55 2.49
N ASP A 113 -11.67 -11.82 3.79
CA ASP A 113 -10.51 -12.35 4.51
C ASP A 113 -10.04 -13.71 3.98
N GLU A 114 -11.00 -14.56 3.54
CA GLU A 114 -10.69 -15.85 2.95
C GLU A 114 -9.88 -15.68 1.64
N ASP A 115 -10.26 -14.71 0.82
CA ASP A 115 -9.56 -14.39 -0.43
C ASP A 115 -8.21 -13.75 -0.16
N ILE A 116 -8.11 -12.90 0.86
CA ILE A 116 -6.82 -12.35 1.32
C ILE A 116 -5.84 -13.46 1.66
N THR A 117 -6.27 -14.43 2.44
CA THR A 117 -5.41 -15.57 2.85
C THR A 117 -4.91 -16.35 1.64
N ARG A 118 -5.79 -16.62 0.66
CA ARG A 118 -5.44 -17.26 -0.60
C ARG A 118 -4.44 -16.43 -1.42
N ARG A 119 -4.72 -15.13 -1.60
CA ARG A 119 -3.87 -14.21 -2.38
C ARG A 119 -2.48 -14.03 -1.76
N VAL A 120 -2.38 -13.89 -0.45
CA VAL A 120 -1.09 -13.67 0.21
C VAL A 120 -0.18 -14.90 0.14
N SER A 121 -0.74 -16.11 0.19
CA SER A 121 0.03 -17.36 0.09
C SER A 121 0.73 -17.51 -1.27
N GLY A 122 0.09 -17.06 -2.35
CA GLY A 122 0.63 -17.09 -3.71
C GLY A 122 1.53 -15.91 -4.06
N ARG A 123 1.63 -14.90 -3.20
CA ARG A 123 2.42 -13.70 -3.47
C ARG A 123 3.91 -13.98 -3.53
N ARG A 124 4.57 -13.35 -4.51
CA ARG A 124 6.02 -13.30 -4.65
C ARG A 124 6.47 -11.86 -4.82
N VAL A 125 7.66 -11.53 -4.34
CA VAL A 125 8.23 -10.19 -4.46
C VAL A 125 9.67 -10.26 -4.93
N CYS A 126 10.07 -9.25 -5.66
CA CYS A 126 11.46 -9.06 -6.05
C CYS A 126 12.20 -8.29 -4.93
N PRO A 127 13.24 -8.86 -4.31
CA PRO A 127 14.03 -8.17 -3.29
C PRO A 127 14.89 -7.05 -3.89
N GLY A 128 15.12 -7.06 -5.20
CA GLY A 128 15.92 -6.05 -5.90
C GLY A 128 15.16 -4.75 -6.16
N CYS A 129 13.95 -4.82 -6.74
CA CYS A 129 13.18 -3.64 -7.16
C CYS A 129 11.83 -3.47 -6.46
N GLY A 130 11.45 -4.39 -5.55
CA GLY A 130 10.17 -4.33 -4.82
C GLY A 130 8.94 -4.77 -5.62
N ASN A 131 9.09 -5.11 -6.91
CA ASN A 131 7.98 -5.49 -7.77
C ASN A 131 7.25 -6.73 -7.23
N THR A 132 5.92 -6.78 -7.41
CA THR A 132 5.06 -7.81 -6.83
C THR A 132 4.47 -8.69 -7.93
N TYR A 133 4.48 -10.00 -7.70
CA TYR A 133 3.93 -11.05 -8.54
C TYR A 133 3.01 -11.96 -7.74
N HIS A 134 2.26 -12.79 -8.45
CA HIS A 134 1.44 -13.85 -7.87
C HIS A 134 1.54 -15.12 -8.71
N LEU A 135 1.49 -16.28 -8.06
CA LEU A 135 1.61 -17.57 -8.74
C LEU A 135 0.47 -17.83 -9.74
N ASP A 136 -0.71 -17.28 -9.48
CA ASP A 136 -1.91 -17.46 -10.29
C ASP A 136 -2.33 -16.19 -11.03
N TYR A 137 -2.39 -15.04 -10.33
CA TYR A 137 -3.04 -13.81 -10.84
C TYR A 137 -2.09 -12.82 -11.55
N LYS A 138 -0.78 -12.85 -11.25
CA LYS A 138 0.23 -11.98 -11.89
C LYS A 138 1.54 -12.75 -12.02
N ARG A 139 1.58 -13.67 -12.97
CA ARG A 139 2.75 -14.53 -13.19
C ARG A 139 3.89 -13.76 -13.84
N PRO A 140 5.15 -14.00 -13.46
CA PRO A 140 6.29 -13.49 -14.20
C PRO A 140 6.41 -14.22 -15.56
N GLN A 141 7.01 -13.59 -16.55
CA GLN A 141 7.26 -14.21 -17.87
C GLN A 141 8.14 -15.46 -17.74
N LYS A 142 9.10 -15.42 -16.82
CA LYS A 142 9.93 -16.57 -16.46
C LYS A 142 9.71 -16.90 -14.99
N GLU A 143 9.33 -18.14 -14.71
CA GLU A 143 9.07 -18.61 -13.35
C GLU A 143 10.22 -18.28 -12.39
N GLY A 144 9.90 -17.67 -11.25
CA GLY A 144 10.85 -17.31 -10.21
C GLY A 144 11.77 -16.12 -10.51
N VAL A 145 11.60 -15.42 -11.66
CA VAL A 145 12.46 -14.32 -12.09
C VAL A 145 11.63 -13.04 -12.27
N CYS A 146 12.14 -11.93 -11.77
CA CYS A 146 11.52 -10.62 -11.91
C CYS A 146 11.65 -10.09 -13.35
N ASP A 147 10.52 -9.77 -14.00
CA ASP A 147 10.51 -9.23 -15.37
C ASP A 147 11.15 -7.84 -15.46
N LYS A 148 11.18 -7.09 -14.34
CA LYS A 148 11.67 -5.69 -14.31
C LYS A 148 13.18 -5.58 -14.15
N CYS A 149 13.81 -6.45 -13.34
CA CYS A 149 15.24 -6.35 -13.02
C CYS A 149 16.00 -7.67 -13.08
N GLY A 150 15.34 -8.80 -13.34
CA GLY A 150 15.97 -10.11 -13.50
C GLY A 150 16.35 -10.83 -12.18
N ASP A 151 16.05 -10.23 -11.01
CA ASP A 151 16.38 -10.83 -9.72
C ASP A 151 15.42 -11.98 -9.37
N THR A 152 15.83 -12.85 -8.45
CA THR A 152 15.02 -14.00 -8.02
C THR A 152 13.85 -13.56 -7.14
N LEU A 153 12.65 -14.05 -7.46
CA LEU A 153 11.44 -13.78 -6.69
C LEU A 153 11.41 -14.63 -5.40
N VAL A 154 10.98 -14.02 -4.31
CA VAL A 154 10.88 -14.68 -3.00
C VAL A 154 9.49 -14.50 -2.38
N GLN A 155 9.09 -15.42 -1.52
CA GLN A 155 7.96 -15.22 -0.63
C GLN A 155 8.39 -14.37 0.56
N ARG A 156 7.59 -13.39 0.96
CA ARG A 156 7.87 -12.58 2.16
C ARG A 156 7.73 -13.42 3.43
N ARG A 157 8.50 -13.10 4.46
CA ARG A 157 8.39 -13.77 5.77
C ARG A 157 7.04 -13.48 6.43
N ASP A 158 6.51 -12.27 6.24
CA ASP A 158 5.21 -11.83 6.77
C ASP A 158 4.00 -12.35 5.95
N ASP A 159 4.21 -13.22 4.95
CA ASP A 159 3.17 -13.92 4.19
C ASP A 159 2.92 -15.35 4.69
N ARG A 160 3.47 -15.72 5.83
CA ARG A 160 3.16 -16.99 6.49
C ARG A 160 1.73 -16.96 7.06
N PRO A 161 0.99 -18.09 7.06
CA PRO A 161 -0.41 -18.10 7.47
C PRO A 161 -0.68 -17.52 8.85
N GLU A 162 0.23 -17.77 9.81
CA GLU A 162 0.11 -17.24 11.17
C GLU A 162 0.24 -15.72 11.19
N THR A 163 1.22 -15.19 10.48
CA THR A 163 1.47 -13.76 10.37
C THR A 163 0.35 -13.05 9.59
N VAL A 164 -0.21 -13.71 8.57
CA VAL A 164 -1.35 -13.16 7.82
C VAL A 164 -2.58 -12.99 8.71
N ARG A 165 -2.89 -13.95 9.58
CA ARG A 165 -3.99 -13.83 10.55
C ARG A 165 -3.80 -12.66 11.51
N GLU A 166 -2.59 -12.51 12.05
CA GLU A 166 -2.25 -11.38 12.93
C GLU A 166 -2.41 -10.04 12.17
N ARG A 167 -1.95 -9.96 10.93
CA ARG A 167 -2.08 -8.75 10.10
C ARG A 167 -3.53 -8.41 9.79
N LEU A 168 -4.41 -9.39 9.57
CA LEU A 168 -5.85 -9.17 9.39
C LEU A 168 -6.50 -8.66 10.68
N GLN A 169 -6.18 -9.27 11.82
CA GLN A 169 -6.68 -8.78 13.10
C GLN A 169 -6.25 -7.33 13.35
N VAL A 170 -4.97 -7.01 13.19
CA VAL A 170 -4.45 -5.64 13.34
C VAL A 170 -5.09 -4.68 12.33
N TYR A 171 -5.35 -5.13 11.10
CA TYR A 171 -6.06 -4.34 10.10
C TYR A 171 -7.48 -3.97 10.57
N HIS A 172 -8.27 -4.94 11.00
CA HIS A 172 -9.64 -4.69 11.46
C HIS A 172 -9.69 -3.79 12.70
N GLU A 173 -8.76 -3.98 13.64
CA GLU A 173 -8.72 -3.19 14.88
C GLU A 173 -8.23 -1.75 14.67
N GLN A 174 -7.21 -1.55 13.84
CA GLN A 174 -6.48 -0.28 13.77
C GLN A 174 -6.63 0.48 12.46
N THR A 175 -6.76 -0.22 11.33
CA THR A 175 -6.76 0.39 9.99
C THR A 175 -8.15 0.55 9.42
N GLU A 176 -9.01 -0.42 9.58
CA GLU A 176 -10.39 -0.37 9.06
C GLU A 176 -11.19 0.85 9.56
N PRO A 177 -11.01 1.35 10.80
CA PRO A 177 -11.65 2.59 11.25
C PRO A 177 -11.38 3.81 10.37
N LEU A 178 -10.30 3.82 9.60
CA LEU A 178 -9.98 4.88 8.63
C LEU A 178 -11.04 5.00 7.51
N LYS A 179 -11.76 3.94 7.19
CA LYS A 179 -12.90 4.00 6.25
C LYS A 179 -13.91 5.03 6.71
N ARG A 180 -14.29 5.00 8.00
CA ARG A 180 -15.23 5.98 8.58
C ARG A 180 -14.63 7.38 8.64
N TYR A 181 -13.35 7.50 8.99
CA TYR A 181 -12.64 8.77 9.04
C TYR A 181 -12.69 9.50 7.69
N TYR A 182 -12.31 8.83 6.62
CA TYR A 182 -12.29 9.42 5.28
C TYR A 182 -13.67 9.51 4.61
N ALA A 183 -14.61 8.65 4.97
CA ALA A 183 -16.01 8.79 4.54
C ALA A 183 -16.64 10.06 5.12
N ALA A 184 -16.41 10.36 6.41
CA ALA A 184 -16.89 11.60 7.04
C ALA A 184 -16.29 12.86 6.39
N ALA A 185 -15.07 12.77 5.85
CA ALA A 185 -14.42 13.83 5.09
C ALA A 185 -14.86 13.92 3.61
N GLY A 186 -15.76 13.03 3.16
CA GLY A 186 -16.22 12.97 1.76
C GLY A 186 -15.15 12.53 0.75
N LYS A 187 -14.08 11.87 1.22
CA LYS A 187 -12.92 11.52 0.39
C LYS A 187 -12.85 10.03 0.02
N LEU A 188 -13.63 9.17 0.68
CA LEU A 188 -13.56 7.73 0.50
C LEU A 188 -14.31 7.28 -0.75
N VAL A 189 -13.65 6.45 -1.56
CA VAL A 189 -14.26 5.70 -2.66
C VAL A 189 -14.02 4.22 -2.41
N MET A 190 -15.07 3.41 -2.52
CA MET A 190 -15.01 1.95 -2.34
C MET A 190 -14.86 1.28 -3.70
N VAL A 191 -13.90 0.38 -3.81
CA VAL A 191 -13.68 -0.48 -4.97
C VAL A 191 -13.70 -1.93 -4.50
N GLU A 192 -14.55 -2.74 -5.07
CA GLU A 192 -14.60 -4.17 -4.79
C GLU A 192 -13.47 -4.88 -5.55
N GLY A 193 -12.58 -5.54 -4.81
CA GLY A 193 -11.47 -6.30 -5.38
C GLY A 193 -11.98 -7.57 -6.05
N GLN A 194 -11.77 -7.68 -7.36
CA GLN A 194 -12.19 -8.81 -8.19
C GLN A 194 -11.13 -9.92 -8.19
N ASP A 195 -11.49 -11.11 -8.68
CA ASP A 195 -10.55 -12.21 -8.84
C ASP A 195 -9.47 -11.88 -9.88
N GLU A 196 -9.87 -11.25 -11.00
CA GLU A 196 -8.94 -10.83 -12.03
C GLU A 196 -8.39 -9.42 -11.73
N VAL A 197 -7.08 -9.25 -11.94
CA VAL A 197 -6.39 -7.98 -11.68
C VAL A 197 -6.93 -6.86 -12.56
N GLU A 198 -7.20 -7.18 -13.83
CA GLU A 198 -7.71 -6.25 -14.85
C GLU A 198 -9.07 -5.67 -14.48
N ASP A 199 -9.97 -6.46 -13.89
CA ASP A 199 -11.28 -6.00 -13.46
C ASP A 199 -11.17 -5.06 -12.25
N THR A 200 -10.34 -5.38 -11.27
CA THR A 200 -10.05 -4.46 -10.15
C THR A 200 -9.42 -3.16 -10.68
N THR A 201 -8.53 -3.26 -11.66
CA THR A 201 -7.88 -2.11 -12.28
C THR A 201 -8.89 -1.19 -12.97
N ARG A 202 -9.78 -1.77 -13.78
CA ARG A 202 -10.86 -1.02 -14.45
C ARG A 202 -11.72 -0.26 -13.44
N LEU A 203 -12.21 -0.93 -12.40
CA LEU A 203 -13.01 -0.30 -11.34
C LEU A 203 -12.24 0.80 -10.60
N THR A 204 -10.94 0.61 -10.39
CA THR A 204 -10.08 1.59 -9.72
C THR A 204 -9.89 2.85 -10.59
N LEU A 205 -9.68 2.69 -11.89
CA LEU A 205 -9.56 3.81 -12.81
C LEU A 205 -10.90 4.53 -13.01
N GLU A 206 -12.00 3.81 -13.14
CA GLU A 206 -13.36 4.40 -13.19
C GLU A 206 -13.64 5.24 -11.92
N ALA A 207 -13.17 4.77 -10.75
CA ALA A 207 -13.29 5.52 -9.50
C ALA A 207 -12.43 6.79 -9.46
N LEU A 208 -11.39 6.90 -10.29
CA LEU A 208 -10.58 8.09 -10.47
C LEU A 208 -11.18 9.04 -11.52
N ASP A 209 -11.68 8.54 -12.64
CA ASP A 209 -12.22 9.35 -13.75
C ASP A 209 -13.51 10.10 -13.39
N GLY A 210 -14.29 9.60 -12.43
CA GLY A 210 -15.48 10.30 -11.89
C GLY A 210 -15.14 11.50 -11.00
N ILE A 211 -13.88 11.93 -10.93
CA ILE A 211 -13.39 12.97 -10.04
C ILE A 211 -13.08 14.23 -10.84
N GLU A 212 -13.93 15.27 -10.73
CA GLU A 212 -13.50 16.61 -11.09
C GLU A 212 -12.33 17.02 -10.16
N PRO A 213 -11.20 17.52 -10.73
CA PRO A 213 -10.12 18.04 -9.89
C PRO A 213 -10.65 19.21 -9.07
N LEU A 214 -10.45 19.14 -7.74
CA LEU A 214 -10.78 20.28 -6.86
C LEU A 214 -10.02 21.49 -7.37
N SER A 215 -10.75 22.52 -7.80
CA SER A 215 -10.16 23.79 -8.23
C SER A 215 -9.30 24.33 -7.09
N PRO A 216 -8.07 24.81 -7.36
CA PRO A 216 -7.25 25.42 -6.34
C PRO A 216 -7.95 26.69 -5.83
N THR A 217 -8.28 26.71 -4.54
CA THR A 217 -8.76 27.89 -3.82
C THR A 217 -7.61 28.79 -3.42
#